data_f5ed642c3996ac05e0b1fc5be5ef1631
#
_entry.id   f5ed642c3996ac05e0b1fc5be5ef1631
#
_cell.length_a   1.000
_cell.length_b   1.000
_cell.length_c   1.000
_cell.angle_alpha   90.00
_cell.angle_beta   90.00
_cell.angle_gamma   90.00
#
_symmetry.space_group_name_H-M   'P 1'
#
loop_
_entity.id
_entity.type
_entity.pdbx_description
1 polymer ?
#
loop_
_entity_poly.entity_id
_entity_poly.type
_entity_poly.pdbx_seq_one_letter_code
_entity_poly.pdbx_strand_id
1 'polypeptide(L)'
;MRKLTKNTLAAAALTLLSHGAFAQGQVNIICSVQAEWCNLMSTVYSRTTGTKVNMTAKGSGEALAQLNAEKANPKTDIWFGGTGDPHLQAAEQGLTLEYKSPQLPQLHGWAQKQAADSKYRTVGVYLGPLGFGYNTELLAKRKLKAPQSWADLLKPEFKGEVQMANPASSGTAYTMIATLVQLMGEEKAFEYLKALHPNVSTYTRSGTAPVKAAARGETTVSVSFVHDVTTEAVNGFPVGSVTPSEGTGAEVGSMSIVKNGPNTEAAKKFYEWALTPGGQQFGLAAKQFQLPSNTQVPKDPRMTDPSKIKLINYDYAKYGASAERRRLIARWEKEVQNAAR
;
A
#
# COMPACT_ATOMS: atom_id res chain seq x y z
N MET A 1 -0.05 74.24 59.87
CA MET A 1 0.22 74.12 58.43
C MET A 1 0.55 72.67 58.10
N ARG A 2 -0.39 71.93 57.56
CA ARG A 2 -0.24 70.55 57.19
C ARG A 2 -0.20 70.38 55.68
N LYS A 3 0.89 69.85 55.12
CA LYS A 3 1.01 69.53 53.72
C LYS A 3 0.46 68.15 53.49
N LEU A 4 -0.55 67.98 52.66
CA LEU A 4 -1.04 66.72 52.14
C LEU A 4 -0.09 66.24 51.03
N THR A 5 0.41 65.07 51.20
CA THR A 5 1.10 64.32 50.13
C THR A 5 0.08 63.42 49.39
N LYS A 6 -0.01 63.64 48.08
CA LYS A 6 -0.84 62.86 47.18
C LYS A 6 -0.08 61.56 46.80
N ASN A 7 -0.60 60.42 47.21
CA ASN A 7 -0.15 59.09 46.71
C ASN A 7 -0.84 58.78 45.37
N THR A 8 -0.07 58.73 44.30
CA THR A 8 -0.49 58.24 43.01
C THR A 8 -0.29 56.72 42.97
N LEU A 9 -1.38 55.97 42.96
CA LEU A 9 -1.37 54.55 42.68
C LEU A 9 -1.21 54.34 41.15
N ALA A 10 -0.08 53.78 40.73
CA ALA A 10 0.12 53.29 39.38
C ALA A 10 -0.50 51.88 39.28
N ALA A 11 -1.62 51.77 38.57
CA ALA A 11 -2.21 50.47 38.23
C ALA A 11 -1.42 49.87 37.05
N ALA A 12 -0.59 48.85 37.32
CA ALA A 12 0.05 48.02 36.29
C ALA A 12 -0.98 47.06 35.70
N ALA A 13 -1.44 47.34 34.50
CA ALA A 13 -2.25 46.43 33.71
C ALA A 13 -1.36 45.30 33.20
N LEU A 14 -1.39 44.12 33.86
CA LEU A 14 -0.87 42.85 33.31
C LEU A 14 -1.78 42.44 32.17
N THR A 15 -1.38 42.71 30.93
CA THR A 15 -1.93 42.05 29.75
C THR A 15 -1.46 40.60 29.75
N LEU A 16 -2.32 39.70 30.19
CA LEU A 16 -2.20 38.27 29.97
C LEU A 16 -2.33 38.00 28.48
N LEU A 17 -1.20 37.88 27.79
CA LEU A 17 -1.14 37.26 26.47
C LEU A 17 -1.52 35.78 26.68
N SER A 18 -2.81 35.50 26.55
CA SER A 18 -3.28 34.14 26.38
C SER A 18 -2.70 33.59 25.06
N HIS A 19 -1.56 32.92 25.15
CA HIS A 19 -1.10 32.05 24.09
C HIS A 19 -2.19 30.98 23.96
N GLY A 20 -3.09 31.16 23.01
CA GLY A 20 -4.00 30.12 22.62
C GLY A 20 -3.16 28.89 22.29
N ALA A 21 -3.16 27.92 23.18
CA ALA A 21 -2.68 26.59 22.86
C ALA A 21 -3.57 26.11 21.70
N PHE A 22 -3.11 26.32 20.46
CA PHE A 22 -3.70 25.62 19.33
C PHE A 22 -3.65 24.16 19.72
N ALA A 23 -4.81 23.57 19.99
CA ALA A 23 -4.92 22.14 20.19
C ALA A 23 -4.22 21.51 18.98
N GLN A 24 -3.04 20.94 19.22
CA GLN A 24 -2.29 20.26 18.16
C GLN A 24 -3.21 19.16 17.67
N GLY A 25 -3.76 19.33 16.46
CA GLY A 25 -4.62 18.33 15.84
C GLY A 25 -3.91 16.99 15.80
N GLN A 26 -4.65 15.92 15.79
CA GLN A 26 -4.07 14.58 15.57
C GLN A 26 -4.74 13.93 14.37
N VAL A 27 -4.06 12.95 13.78
CA VAL A 27 -4.59 12.06 12.74
C VAL A 27 -4.12 10.64 12.98
N ASN A 28 -5.07 9.70 12.95
CA ASN A 28 -4.83 8.27 13.15
C ASN A 28 -4.80 7.59 11.78
N ILE A 29 -3.66 6.99 11.42
CA ILE A 29 -3.42 6.46 10.08
C ILE A 29 -3.12 4.97 10.15
N ILE A 30 -3.86 4.16 9.39
CA ILE A 30 -3.40 2.83 8.99
C ILE A 30 -2.52 3.02 7.76
N CYS A 31 -1.28 2.52 7.81
CA CYS A 31 -0.33 2.58 6.71
C CYS A 31 -0.05 1.17 6.18
N SER A 32 -0.29 0.96 4.89
CA SER A 32 -0.17 -0.34 4.22
C SER A 32 0.94 -0.37 3.16
N VAL A 33 1.96 0.50 3.34
CA VAL A 33 3.22 0.46 2.59
C VAL A 33 4.38 0.12 3.52
N GLN A 34 5.61 0.18 3.02
CA GLN A 34 6.82 -0.11 3.81
C GLN A 34 6.97 0.88 4.98
N ALA A 35 7.47 0.37 6.10
CA ALA A 35 7.58 1.13 7.34
C ALA A 35 8.43 2.41 7.19
N GLU A 36 9.45 2.37 6.35
CA GLU A 36 10.34 3.48 6.07
C GLU A 36 9.59 4.67 5.48
N TRP A 37 8.68 4.41 4.53
CA TRP A 37 7.83 5.44 3.93
C TRP A 37 6.81 5.97 4.95
N CYS A 38 6.12 5.08 5.65
CA CYS A 38 5.17 5.45 6.70
C CYS A 38 5.80 6.36 7.75
N ASN A 39 6.97 5.99 8.26
CA ASN A 39 7.68 6.74 9.30
C ASN A 39 8.18 8.10 8.79
N LEU A 40 8.69 8.15 7.55
CA LEU A 40 9.16 9.40 6.96
C LEU A 40 8.02 10.39 6.79
N MET A 41 6.89 9.97 6.21
CA MET A 41 5.71 10.82 6.03
C MET A 41 5.15 11.31 7.37
N SER A 42 5.03 10.41 8.36
CA SER A 42 4.57 10.75 9.71
C SER A 42 5.45 11.82 10.34
N THR A 43 6.77 11.62 10.29
CA THR A 43 7.75 12.52 10.88
C THR A 43 7.72 13.91 10.22
N VAL A 44 7.75 13.94 8.87
CA VAL A 44 7.78 15.20 8.13
C VAL A 44 6.46 15.95 8.31
N TYR A 45 5.32 15.28 8.15
CA TYR A 45 4.01 15.90 8.32
C TYR A 45 3.84 16.48 9.74
N SER A 46 4.20 15.72 10.78
CA SER A 46 4.13 16.22 12.16
C SER A 46 5.02 17.44 12.40
N ARG A 47 6.26 17.41 11.88
CA ARG A 47 7.19 18.55 12.05
C ARG A 47 6.76 19.81 11.32
N THR A 48 6.20 19.66 10.13
CA THR A 48 5.83 20.80 9.28
C THR A 48 4.48 21.41 9.63
N THR A 49 3.56 20.62 10.19
CA THR A 49 2.19 21.07 10.47
C THR A 49 1.86 21.19 11.96
N GLY A 50 2.70 20.67 12.84
CA GLY A 50 2.39 20.52 14.27
C GLY A 50 1.33 19.46 14.59
N THR A 51 0.80 18.74 13.57
CA THR A 51 -0.21 17.69 13.76
C THR A 51 0.43 16.41 14.29
N LYS A 52 -0.09 15.85 15.38
CA LYS A 52 0.34 14.54 15.87
C LYS A 52 -0.14 13.43 14.93
N VAL A 53 0.76 12.65 14.39
CA VAL A 53 0.43 11.48 13.56
C VAL A 53 0.59 10.20 14.39
N ASN A 54 -0.51 9.48 14.58
CA ASN A 54 -0.50 8.13 15.15
C ASN A 54 -0.61 7.13 14.00
N MET A 55 0.45 6.37 13.73
CA MET A 55 0.50 5.48 12.58
C MET A 55 0.61 4.01 13.00
N THR A 56 -0.19 3.16 12.37
CA THR A 56 -0.22 1.70 12.58
C THR A 56 0.01 1.00 11.26
N ALA A 57 1.00 0.10 11.18
CA ALA A 57 1.28 -0.68 9.99
C ALA A 57 0.37 -1.91 9.90
N LYS A 58 -0.26 -2.13 8.74
CA LYS A 58 -1.10 -3.31 8.44
C LYS A 58 -1.04 -3.67 6.96
N GLY A 59 -1.16 -4.96 6.66
CA GLY A 59 -1.46 -5.41 5.30
C GLY A 59 -2.86 -4.95 4.84
N SER A 60 -3.07 -4.83 3.52
CA SER A 60 -4.33 -4.27 2.98
C SER A 60 -5.58 -5.05 3.39
N GLY A 61 -5.49 -6.38 3.46
CA GLY A 61 -6.61 -7.22 3.94
C GLY A 61 -6.88 -7.04 5.44
N GLU A 62 -5.84 -6.89 6.24
CA GLU A 62 -5.96 -6.63 7.68
C GLU A 62 -6.52 -5.23 7.97
N ALA A 63 -6.12 -4.23 7.16
CA ALA A 63 -6.67 -2.87 7.25
C ALA A 63 -8.17 -2.85 6.98
N LEU A 64 -8.62 -3.52 5.91
CA LEU A 64 -10.04 -3.67 5.61
C LEU A 64 -10.82 -4.36 6.75
N ALA A 65 -10.26 -5.44 7.30
CA ALA A 65 -10.86 -6.15 8.43
C ALA A 65 -10.99 -5.25 9.67
N GLN A 66 -9.95 -4.44 9.97
CA GLN A 66 -9.99 -3.48 11.07
C GLN A 66 -11.08 -2.41 10.85
N LEU A 67 -11.14 -1.79 9.66
CA LEU A 67 -12.16 -0.78 9.38
C LEU A 67 -13.58 -1.34 9.52
N ASN A 68 -13.79 -2.61 9.13
CA ASN A 68 -15.07 -3.28 9.35
C ASN A 68 -15.38 -3.48 10.84
N ALA A 69 -14.40 -3.91 11.63
CA ALA A 69 -14.56 -4.09 13.07
C ALA A 69 -14.82 -2.76 13.80
N GLU A 70 -14.26 -1.67 13.30
CA GLU A 70 -14.41 -0.31 13.85
C GLU A 70 -15.63 0.44 13.32
N LYS A 71 -16.44 -0.15 12.41
CA LYS A 71 -17.51 0.54 11.66
C LYS A 71 -18.46 1.33 12.55
N ALA A 72 -18.83 0.80 13.73
CA ALA A 72 -19.75 1.47 14.66
C ALA A 72 -19.07 2.59 15.47
N ASN A 73 -17.75 2.54 15.66
CA ASN A 73 -16.97 3.51 16.41
C ASN A 73 -15.55 3.62 15.82
N PRO A 74 -15.38 4.32 14.68
CA PRO A 74 -14.11 4.42 13.99
C PRO A 74 -13.02 5.03 14.86
N LYS A 75 -11.82 4.43 14.82
CA LYS A 75 -10.62 4.90 15.51
C LYS A 75 -9.59 5.44 14.51
N THR A 76 -9.75 5.05 13.27
CA THR A 76 -8.87 5.40 12.14
C THR A 76 -9.46 6.60 11.40
N ASP A 77 -8.60 7.51 10.94
CA ASP A 77 -8.96 8.68 10.14
C ASP A 77 -8.59 8.52 8.67
N ILE A 78 -7.41 7.94 8.42
CA ILE A 78 -6.86 7.70 7.09
C ILE A 78 -6.40 6.25 6.97
N TRP A 79 -6.65 5.66 5.81
CA TRP A 79 -5.95 4.48 5.35
C TRP A 79 -5.08 4.88 4.16
N PHE A 80 -3.74 4.84 4.36
CA PHE A 80 -2.74 5.23 3.36
C PHE A 80 -2.02 4.01 2.80
N GLY A 81 -2.00 3.91 1.48
CA GLY A 81 -1.28 2.87 0.75
C GLY A 81 -1.91 1.48 0.81
N GLY A 82 -1.22 0.52 0.22
CA GLY A 82 -1.75 -0.81 -0.03
C GLY A 82 -2.58 -0.88 -1.31
N THR A 83 -2.93 -2.10 -1.72
CA THR A 83 -3.62 -2.35 -2.99
C THR A 83 -5.02 -1.74 -3.05
N GLY A 84 -5.43 -1.32 -4.24
CA GLY A 84 -6.69 -0.62 -4.46
C GLY A 84 -7.93 -1.49 -4.25
N ASP A 85 -7.86 -2.79 -4.52
CA ASP A 85 -9.02 -3.67 -4.38
C ASP A 85 -9.65 -3.62 -2.98
N PRO A 86 -8.92 -3.75 -1.86
CA PRO A 86 -9.50 -3.59 -0.53
C PRO A 86 -10.02 -2.18 -0.24
N HIS A 87 -9.42 -1.13 -0.83
CA HIS A 87 -9.95 0.23 -0.73
C HIS A 87 -11.30 0.38 -1.45
N LEU A 88 -11.44 -0.22 -2.63
CA LEU A 88 -12.72 -0.27 -3.36
C LEU A 88 -13.79 -1.03 -2.56
N GLN A 89 -13.41 -2.11 -1.88
CA GLN A 89 -14.31 -2.84 -0.99
C GLN A 89 -14.73 -2.01 0.23
N ALA A 90 -13.81 -1.25 0.82
CA ALA A 90 -14.13 -0.32 1.90
C ALA A 90 -15.10 0.77 1.42
N ALA A 91 -14.91 1.27 0.19
CA ALA A 91 -15.81 2.24 -0.45
C ALA A 91 -17.21 1.65 -0.69
N GLU A 92 -17.30 0.44 -1.25
CA GLU A 92 -18.55 -0.31 -1.47
C GLU A 92 -19.32 -0.52 -0.15
N GLN A 93 -18.62 -0.86 0.93
CA GLN A 93 -19.21 -1.11 2.25
C GLN A 93 -19.54 0.17 3.02
N GLY A 94 -19.28 1.34 2.42
CA GLY A 94 -19.56 2.65 3.04
C GLY A 94 -18.66 2.99 4.24
N LEU A 95 -17.46 2.38 4.31
CA LEU A 95 -16.47 2.62 5.38
C LEU A 95 -15.64 3.89 5.13
N THR A 96 -15.61 4.39 3.91
CA THR A 96 -14.81 5.55 3.52
C THR A 96 -15.68 6.74 3.15
N LEU A 97 -15.15 7.94 3.39
CA LEU A 97 -15.79 9.22 3.14
C LEU A 97 -15.71 9.54 1.64
N GLU A 98 -16.81 10.04 1.08
CA GLU A 98 -16.79 10.66 -0.24
C GLU A 98 -16.11 12.02 -0.15
N TYR A 99 -14.98 12.16 -0.85
CA TYR A 99 -14.20 13.40 -0.83
C TYR A 99 -13.48 13.60 -2.17
N LYS A 100 -13.92 14.58 -2.94
CA LYS A 100 -13.32 14.94 -4.23
C LYS A 100 -12.17 15.93 -4.00
N SER A 101 -10.94 15.45 -4.06
CA SER A 101 -9.74 16.26 -3.89
C SER A 101 -9.57 17.27 -5.04
N PRO A 102 -9.20 18.53 -4.75
CA PRO A 102 -8.77 19.49 -5.76
C PRO A 102 -7.46 19.10 -6.47
N GLN A 103 -6.69 18.14 -5.93
CA GLN A 103 -5.46 17.64 -6.56
C GLN A 103 -5.75 16.65 -7.73
N LEU A 104 -6.97 16.14 -7.87
CA LEU A 104 -7.31 15.12 -8.89
C LEU A 104 -6.84 15.47 -10.30
N PRO A 105 -6.97 16.71 -10.82
CA PRO A 105 -6.52 17.06 -12.18
C PRO A 105 -5.00 16.91 -12.38
N GLN A 106 -4.22 16.89 -11.29
CA GLN A 106 -2.75 16.73 -11.35
C GLN A 106 -2.31 15.26 -11.33
N LEU A 107 -3.23 14.33 -11.13
CA LEU A 107 -2.92 12.91 -11.03
C LEU A 107 -2.99 12.21 -12.40
N HIS A 108 -2.26 11.12 -12.55
CA HIS A 108 -2.37 10.25 -13.71
C HIS A 108 -3.80 9.70 -13.89
N GLY A 109 -4.19 9.42 -15.16
CA GLY A 109 -5.55 8.96 -15.51
C GLY A 109 -6.00 7.70 -14.74
N TRP A 110 -5.12 6.77 -14.44
CA TRP A 110 -5.44 5.58 -13.65
C TRP A 110 -5.86 5.92 -12.20
N ALA A 111 -5.25 6.94 -11.59
CA ALA A 111 -5.60 7.39 -10.25
C ALA A 111 -6.92 8.16 -10.23
N GLN A 112 -7.14 9.00 -11.26
CA GLN A 112 -8.41 9.71 -11.46
C GLN A 112 -9.57 8.72 -11.71
N LYS A 113 -9.32 7.67 -12.53
CA LYS A 113 -10.30 6.62 -12.80
C LYS A 113 -10.72 5.90 -11.53
N GLN A 114 -9.78 5.49 -10.69
CA GLN A 114 -10.10 4.85 -9.41
C GLN A 114 -10.93 5.75 -8.49
N ALA A 115 -10.61 7.05 -8.44
CA ALA A 115 -11.40 8.00 -7.68
C ALA A 115 -12.83 8.10 -8.23
N ALA A 116 -13.01 8.20 -9.53
CA ALA A 116 -14.33 8.27 -10.17
C ALA A 116 -15.13 6.98 -9.96
N ASP A 117 -14.54 5.82 -10.21
CA ASP A 117 -15.19 4.50 -10.07
C ASP A 117 -15.66 4.25 -8.63
N SER A 118 -14.92 4.74 -7.64
CA SER A 118 -15.29 4.66 -6.22
C SER A 118 -16.22 5.78 -5.73
N LYS A 119 -16.71 6.64 -6.61
CA LYS A 119 -17.45 7.86 -6.24
C LYS A 119 -16.67 8.73 -5.26
N TYR A 120 -15.39 8.94 -5.55
CA TYR A 120 -14.44 9.72 -4.73
C TYR A 120 -14.26 9.22 -3.30
N ARG A 121 -14.46 7.91 -3.06
CA ARG A 121 -14.28 7.29 -1.74
C ARG A 121 -12.89 6.71 -1.52
N THR A 122 -12.09 6.63 -2.57
CA THR A 122 -10.66 6.31 -2.55
C THR A 122 -9.97 6.97 -3.74
N VAL A 123 -8.64 7.11 -3.69
CA VAL A 123 -7.83 7.66 -4.77
C VAL A 123 -6.55 6.86 -4.93
N GLY A 124 -6.08 6.73 -6.18
CA GLY A 124 -4.77 6.15 -6.45
C GLY A 124 -3.64 7.09 -6.04
N VAL A 125 -2.66 6.56 -5.32
CA VAL A 125 -1.47 7.29 -4.85
C VAL A 125 -0.24 6.86 -5.63
N TYR A 126 -0.15 5.57 -5.99
CA TYR A 126 0.95 5.02 -6.77
C TYR A 126 0.50 3.82 -7.62
N LEU A 127 1.33 3.43 -8.58
CA LEU A 127 1.15 2.24 -9.41
C LEU A 127 2.37 1.33 -9.25
N GLY A 128 2.14 0.01 -9.13
CA GLY A 128 3.20 -0.99 -9.05
C GLY A 128 2.82 -2.30 -9.71
N PRO A 129 3.60 -2.80 -10.71
CA PRO A 129 3.32 -4.09 -11.33
C PRO A 129 3.69 -5.24 -10.42
N LEU A 130 2.90 -6.31 -10.48
CA LEU A 130 3.19 -7.58 -9.85
C LEU A 130 4.28 -8.33 -10.65
N GLY A 131 5.13 -9.08 -9.96
CA GLY A 131 6.17 -9.88 -10.58
C GLY A 131 6.86 -10.83 -9.63
N PHE A 132 8.05 -11.22 -10.00
CA PHE A 132 8.90 -12.09 -9.19
C PHE A 132 10.14 -11.32 -8.73
N GLY A 133 10.50 -11.49 -7.46
CA GLY A 133 11.85 -11.24 -6.97
C GLY A 133 12.60 -12.56 -6.86
N TYR A 134 13.90 -12.55 -7.10
CA TYR A 134 14.75 -13.72 -6.95
C TYR A 134 16.10 -13.36 -6.36
N ASN A 135 16.67 -14.25 -5.57
CA ASN A 135 18.02 -14.09 -5.06
C ASN A 135 19.03 -14.56 -6.10
N THR A 136 19.91 -13.65 -6.56
CA THR A 136 20.86 -13.93 -7.64
C THR A 136 21.97 -14.88 -7.20
N GLU A 137 22.41 -14.85 -5.93
CA GLU A 137 23.43 -15.74 -5.39
C GLU A 137 22.90 -17.17 -5.22
N LEU A 138 21.66 -17.33 -4.72
CA LEU A 138 21.03 -18.64 -4.61
C LEU A 138 20.81 -19.28 -5.98
N LEU A 139 20.35 -18.51 -6.97
CA LEU A 139 20.22 -19.01 -8.35
C LEU A 139 21.59 -19.46 -8.91
N ALA A 140 22.64 -18.64 -8.75
CA ALA A 140 23.99 -18.96 -9.20
C ALA A 140 24.52 -20.24 -8.51
N LYS A 141 24.42 -20.32 -7.18
CA LYS A 141 24.84 -21.50 -6.38
C LYS A 141 24.15 -22.77 -6.82
N ARG A 142 22.89 -22.70 -7.16
CA ARG A 142 22.05 -23.82 -7.61
C ARG A 142 22.10 -24.05 -9.12
N LYS A 143 22.82 -23.22 -9.88
CA LYS A 143 22.91 -23.24 -11.34
C LYS A 143 21.54 -23.14 -12.03
N LEU A 144 20.62 -22.35 -11.43
CA LEU A 144 19.27 -22.12 -11.93
C LEU A 144 19.19 -20.79 -12.69
N LYS A 145 18.28 -20.77 -13.67
CA LYS A 145 17.89 -19.52 -14.35
C LYS A 145 16.79 -18.81 -13.58
N ALA A 146 16.78 -17.48 -13.62
CA ALA A 146 15.68 -16.70 -13.07
C ALA A 146 14.37 -17.05 -13.80
N PRO A 147 13.25 -17.24 -13.07
CA PRO A 147 11.94 -17.48 -13.67
C PRO A 147 11.53 -16.29 -14.54
N GLN A 148 11.01 -16.55 -15.75
CA GLN A 148 10.57 -15.53 -16.71
C GLN A 148 9.07 -15.54 -16.94
N SER A 149 8.39 -16.58 -16.46
CA SER A 149 6.98 -16.85 -16.72
C SER A 149 6.29 -17.41 -15.47
N TRP A 150 4.96 -17.28 -15.41
CA TRP A 150 4.18 -17.96 -14.36
C TRP A 150 4.44 -19.48 -14.40
N ALA A 151 4.54 -20.07 -15.60
CA ALA A 151 4.80 -21.49 -15.75
C ALA A 151 6.16 -21.93 -15.18
N ASP A 152 7.17 -21.04 -15.19
CA ASP A 152 8.49 -21.37 -14.63
C ASP A 152 8.44 -21.64 -13.12
N LEU A 153 7.52 -21.01 -12.38
CA LEU A 153 7.38 -21.25 -10.94
C LEU A 153 6.89 -22.67 -10.59
N LEU A 154 6.34 -23.40 -11.58
CA LEU A 154 5.90 -24.78 -11.40
C LEU A 154 7.02 -25.81 -11.56
N LYS A 155 8.20 -25.40 -12.02
CA LYS A 155 9.33 -26.31 -12.26
C LYS A 155 9.79 -26.99 -10.96
N PRO A 156 10.18 -28.25 -11.01
CA PRO A 156 10.59 -29.02 -9.82
C PRO A 156 11.76 -28.43 -9.06
N GLU A 157 12.66 -27.70 -9.75
CA GLU A 157 13.80 -27.02 -9.13
C GLU A 157 13.42 -25.92 -8.15
N PHE A 158 12.18 -25.41 -8.21
CA PHE A 158 11.65 -24.42 -7.27
C PHE A 158 10.81 -25.05 -6.14
N LYS A 159 10.80 -26.38 -5.99
CA LYS A 159 10.06 -27.02 -4.90
C LYS A 159 10.52 -26.52 -3.53
N GLY A 160 9.60 -25.91 -2.76
CA GLY A 160 9.88 -25.30 -1.45
C GLY A 160 10.71 -24.02 -1.49
N GLU A 161 10.94 -23.44 -2.67
CA GLU A 161 11.83 -22.31 -2.89
C GLU A 161 11.10 -21.00 -3.25
N VAL A 162 9.78 -21.02 -3.25
CA VAL A 162 8.95 -19.85 -3.52
C VAL A 162 8.32 -19.35 -2.22
N GLN A 163 8.36 -18.06 -1.97
CA GLN A 163 7.51 -17.44 -0.96
C GLN A 163 6.52 -16.47 -1.60
N MET A 164 5.33 -16.43 -1.06
CA MET A 164 4.28 -15.46 -1.38
C MET A 164 3.45 -15.14 -0.14
N ALA A 165 2.66 -14.09 -0.20
CA ALA A 165 1.79 -13.77 0.93
C ALA A 165 0.48 -14.57 0.90
N ASN A 166 -0.23 -14.57 2.03
CA ASN A 166 -1.58 -15.12 2.15
C ASN A 166 -2.61 -14.11 1.59
N PRO A 167 -3.50 -14.49 0.67
CA PRO A 167 -4.44 -13.57 0.04
C PRO A 167 -5.52 -13.01 0.97
N ALA A 168 -5.79 -13.65 2.10
CA ALA A 168 -6.73 -13.13 3.09
C ALA A 168 -6.18 -11.88 3.81
N SER A 169 -4.87 -11.88 4.13
CA SER A 169 -4.21 -10.77 4.84
C SER A 169 -3.53 -9.75 3.92
N SER A 170 -3.07 -10.17 2.74
CA SER A 170 -2.27 -9.38 1.80
C SER A 170 -3.02 -9.07 0.51
N GLY A 171 -3.04 -7.78 0.15
CA GLY A 171 -3.52 -7.35 -1.16
C GLY A 171 -2.65 -7.85 -2.31
N THR A 172 -1.32 -7.92 -2.14
CA THR A 172 -0.38 -8.44 -3.13
C THR A 172 -0.75 -9.85 -3.61
N ALA A 173 -1.03 -10.75 -2.65
CA ALA A 173 -1.42 -12.11 -2.98
C ALA A 173 -2.82 -12.20 -3.58
N TYR A 174 -3.75 -11.34 -3.17
CA TYR A 174 -5.05 -11.24 -3.83
C TYR A 174 -4.92 -10.73 -5.27
N THR A 175 -4.09 -9.71 -5.50
CA THR A 175 -3.79 -9.22 -6.86
C THR A 175 -3.21 -10.35 -7.73
N MET A 176 -2.37 -11.24 -7.17
CA MET A 176 -1.86 -12.41 -7.89
C MET A 176 -3.01 -13.35 -8.31
N ILE A 177 -3.89 -13.73 -7.39
CA ILE A 177 -5.03 -14.60 -7.72
C ILE A 177 -5.88 -13.96 -8.83
N ALA A 178 -6.28 -12.71 -8.66
CA ALA A 178 -7.08 -11.98 -9.63
C ALA A 178 -6.37 -11.84 -10.98
N THR A 179 -5.05 -11.65 -10.99
CA THR A 179 -4.24 -11.62 -12.21
C THR A 179 -4.29 -12.96 -12.95
N LEU A 180 -4.05 -14.07 -12.25
CA LEU A 180 -4.07 -15.42 -12.84
C LEU A 180 -5.45 -15.78 -13.39
N VAL A 181 -6.50 -15.45 -12.64
CA VAL A 181 -7.90 -15.67 -13.08
C VAL A 181 -8.19 -14.90 -14.39
N GLN A 182 -7.70 -13.67 -14.50
CA GLN A 182 -7.90 -12.86 -15.71
C GLN A 182 -7.03 -13.31 -16.87
N LEU A 183 -5.83 -13.83 -16.62
CA LEU A 183 -4.91 -14.31 -17.66
C LEU A 183 -5.35 -15.61 -18.29
N MET A 184 -5.82 -16.57 -17.50
CA MET A 184 -6.00 -17.95 -17.97
C MET A 184 -7.40 -18.53 -17.72
N GLY A 185 -8.30 -17.74 -17.12
CA GLY A 185 -9.61 -18.20 -16.67
C GLY A 185 -9.55 -18.87 -15.28
N GLU A 186 -10.67 -18.85 -14.57
CA GLU A 186 -10.69 -19.22 -13.15
C GLU A 186 -10.27 -20.65 -12.88
N GLU A 187 -10.79 -21.62 -13.64
CA GLU A 187 -10.48 -23.04 -13.40
C GLU A 187 -8.99 -23.33 -13.58
N LYS A 188 -8.40 -22.86 -14.68
CA LYS A 188 -6.96 -23.02 -14.94
C LYS A 188 -6.10 -22.28 -13.92
N ALA A 189 -6.54 -21.10 -13.46
CA ALA A 189 -5.84 -20.36 -12.42
C ALA A 189 -5.79 -21.14 -11.10
N PHE A 190 -6.86 -21.81 -10.71
CA PHE A 190 -6.89 -22.63 -9.51
C PHE A 190 -6.15 -23.97 -9.67
N GLU A 191 -6.16 -24.57 -10.87
CA GLU A 191 -5.26 -25.71 -11.19
C GLU A 191 -3.79 -25.29 -11.07
N TYR A 192 -3.42 -24.12 -11.62
CA TYR A 192 -2.09 -23.54 -11.50
C TYR A 192 -1.70 -23.30 -10.02
N LEU A 193 -2.58 -22.67 -9.21
CA LEU A 193 -2.31 -22.41 -7.80
C LEU A 193 -2.13 -23.69 -6.99
N LYS A 194 -2.91 -24.74 -7.29
CA LYS A 194 -2.71 -26.09 -6.70
C LYS A 194 -1.37 -26.68 -7.09
N ALA A 195 -0.98 -26.58 -8.36
CA ALA A 195 0.32 -27.05 -8.83
C ALA A 195 1.50 -26.25 -8.25
N LEU A 196 1.31 -24.95 -7.99
CA LEU A 196 2.32 -24.10 -7.37
C LEU A 196 2.50 -24.38 -5.86
N HIS A 197 1.45 -24.82 -5.17
CA HIS A 197 1.45 -25.00 -3.72
C HIS A 197 2.63 -25.81 -3.16
N PRO A 198 3.06 -26.94 -3.75
CA PRO A 198 4.24 -27.68 -3.31
C PRO A 198 5.56 -26.89 -3.43
N ASN A 199 5.61 -25.90 -4.32
CA ASN A 199 6.78 -25.05 -4.51
C ASN A 199 6.82 -23.88 -3.52
N VAL A 200 5.69 -23.57 -2.86
CA VAL A 200 5.59 -22.49 -1.86
C VAL A 200 6.02 -23.01 -0.49
N SER A 201 7.13 -22.48 0.04
CA SER A 201 7.59 -22.81 1.40
C SER A 201 6.74 -22.14 2.47
N THR A 202 6.32 -20.89 2.25
CA THR A 202 5.61 -20.09 3.25
C THR A 202 4.63 -19.12 2.61
N TYR A 203 3.44 -19.02 3.20
CA TYR A 203 2.47 -17.95 2.95
C TYR A 203 2.58 -16.90 4.07
N THR A 204 3.19 -15.75 3.76
CA THR A 204 3.44 -14.69 4.75
C THR A 204 2.21 -13.81 4.99
N ARG A 205 2.17 -13.06 6.10
CA ARG A 205 1.09 -12.10 6.36
C ARG A 205 1.18 -10.85 5.49
N SER A 206 2.39 -10.35 5.27
CA SER A 206 2.67 -9.11 4.51
C SER A 206 3.15 -9.45 3.10
N GLY A 207 2.70 -8.67 2.10
CA GLY A 207 3.13 -8.80 0.70
C GLY A 207 4.61 -8.49 0.47
N THR A 208 5.25 -7.71 1.36
CA THR A 208 6.68 -7.35 1.27
C THR A 208 7.60 -8.37 1.95
N ALA A 209 7.07 -9.22 2.83
CA ALA A 209 7.89 -10.20 3.56
C ALA A 209 8.61 -11.22 2.65
N PRO A 210 7.99 -11.74 1.56
CA PRO A 210 8.67 -12.65 0.65
C PRO A 210 9.91 -12.04 -0.01
N VAL A 211 9.88 -10.77 -0.39
CA VAL A 211 11.04 -10.09 -0.98
C VAL A 211 12.17 -9.95 0.03
N LYS A 212 11.85 -9.59 1.27
CA LYS A 212 12.83 -9.51 2.36
C LYS A 212 13.45 -10.87 2.67
N ALA A 213 12.67 -11.95 2.59
CA ALA A 213 13.19 -13.32 2.73
C ALA A 213 14.14 -13.68 1.57
N ALA A 214 13.78 -13.34 0.32
CA ALA A 214 14.66 -13.52 -0.82
C ALA A 214 15.94 -12.69 -0.68
N ALA A 215 15.84 -11.44 -0.24
CA ALA A 215 16.98 -10.56 0.00
C ALA A 215 18.00 -11.19 0.99
N ARG A 216 17.51 -11.80 2.06
CA ARG A 216 18.35 -12.46 3.07
C ARG A 216 18.79 -13.90 2.70
N GLY A 217 18.41 -14.41 1.53
CA GLY A 217 18.73 -15.77 1.11
C GLY A 217 17.93 -16.87 1.82
N GLU A 218 16.77 -16.55 2.39
CA GLU A 218 15.88 -17.51 3.06
C GLU A 218 14.95 -18.23 2.05
N THR A 219 14.82 -17.71 0.85
CA THR A 219 14.07 -18.29 -0.27
C THR A 219 14.70 -17.86 -1.59
N THR A 220 14.55 -18.69 -2.61
CA THR A 220 15.12 -18.40 -3.93
C THR A 220 14.27 -17.42 -4.72
N VAL A 221 12.94 -17.53 -4.63
CA VAL A 221 11.98 -16.73 -5.39
C VAL A 221 10.90 -16.16 -4.47
N SER A 222 10.50 -14.93 -4.73
CA SER A 222 9.34 -14.28 -4.12
C SER A 222 8.33 -13.85 -5.17
N VAL A 223 7.04 -13.98 -4.90
CA VAL A 223 5.98 -13.33 -5.67
C VAL A 223 5.58 -12.05 -4.93
N SER A 224 5.81 -10.90 -5.55
CA SER A 224 5.59 -9.59 -4.94
C SER A 224 5.47 -8.49 -6.00
N PHE A 225 5.35 -7.24 -5.57
CA PHE A 225 5.46 -6.11 -6.51
C PHE A 225 6.93 -5.83 -6.84
N VAL A 226 7.20 -5.49 -8.10
CA VAL A 226 8.57 -5.30 -8.61
C VAL A 226 9.30 -4.17 -7.88
N HIS A 227 8.61 -3.12 -7.49
CA HIS A 227 9.21 -2.00 -6.76
C HIS A 227 9.76 -2.40 -5.38
N ASP A 228 9.17 -3.41 -4.72
CA ASP A 228 9.71 -3.94 -3.46
C ASP A 228 11.08 -4.59 -3.68
N VAL A 229 11.23 -5.33 -4.78
CA VAL A 229 12.51 -5.94 -5.16
C VAL A 229 13.55 -4.88 -5.49
N THR A 230 13.15 -3.83 -6.21
CA THR A 230 14.02 -2.67 -6.52
C THR A 230 14.52 -2.01 -5.23
N THR A 231 13.67 -1.88 -4.21
CA THR A 231 14.04 -1.33 -2.90
C THR A 231 15.16 -2.16 -2.25
N GLU A 232 15.02 -3.48 -2.22
CA GLU A 232 16.03 -4.35 -1.62
C GLU A 232 17.33 -4.37 -2.45
N ALA A 233 17.26 -4.33 -3.78
CA ALA A 233 18.44 -4.21 -4.65
C ALA A 233 19.20 -2.90 -4.39
N VAL A 234 18.50 -1.76 -4.24
CA VAL A 234 19.11 -0.46 -3.90
C VAL A 234 19.70 -0.45 -2.48
N ASN A 235 19.18 -1.27 -1.58
CA ASN A 235 19.76 -1.47 -0.26
C ASN A 235 20.99 -2.40 -0.26
N GLY A 236 21.41 -2.92 -1.43
CA GLY A 236 22.62 -3.71 -1.62
C GLY A 236 22.39 -5.22 -1.50
N PHE A 237 21.16 -5.69 -1.44
CA PHE A 237 20.89 -7.12 -1.42
C PHE A 237 20.98 -7.75 -2.82
N PRO A 238 21.42 -9.02 -2.92
CA PRO A 238 21.62 -9.71 -4.19
C PRO A 238 20.28 -10.21 -4.78
N VAL A 239 19.40 -9.29 -5.14
CA VAL A 239 18.10 -9.62 -5.73
C VAL A 239 17.91 -8.98 -7.09
N GLY A 240 17.21 -9.69 -7.97
CA GLY A 240 16.73 -9.21 -9.26
C GLY A 240 15.23 -9.40 -9.37
N SER A 241 14.61 -8.74 -10.35
CA SER A 241 13.16 -8.82 -10.58
C SER A 241 12.81 -9.14 -12.02
N VAL A 242 11.65 -9.75 -12.22
CA VAL A 242 11.04 -10.06 -13.51
C VAL A 242 9.53 -9.79 -13.44
N THR A 243 8.99 -9.23 -14.52
CA THR A 243 7.55 -9.28 -14.80
C THR A 243 7.27 -10.47 -15.72
N PRO A 244 6.27 -11.33 -15.41
CA PRO A 244 6.01 -12.54 -16.19
C PRO A 244 5.69 -12.26 -17.65
N SER A 245 6.26 -13.05 -18.55
CA SER A 245 6.15 -12.91 -20.02
C SER A 245 4.73 -13.08 -20.55
N GLU A 246 3.91 -13.89 -19.88
CA GLU A 246 2.49 -14.06 -20.23
C GLU A 246 1.68 -12.78 -19.97
N GLY A 247 2.14 -11.96 -19.08
CA GLY A 247 1.50 -10.74 -18.61
C GLY A 247 1.28 -10.73 -17.10
N THR A 248 0.99 -9.55 -16.56
CA THR A 248 0.79 -9.37 -15.13
C THR A 248 -0.21 -8.27 -14.84
N GLY A 249 -0.80 -8.31 -13.64
CA GLY A 249 -1.56 -7.20 -13.08
C GLY A 249 -0.66 -6.16 -12.42
N ALA A 250 -1.28 -5.06 -12.04
CA ALA A 250 -0.64 -4.05 -11.22
C ALA A 250 -1.57 -3.63 -10.07
N GLU A 251 -0.99 -3.22 -8.97
CA GLU A 251 -1.76 -2.49 -7.96
C GLU A 251 -1.91 -1.02 -8.35
N VAL A 252 -3.07 -0.44 -8.07
CA VAL A 252 -3.21 1.00 -7.87
C VAL A 252 -3.19 1.21 -6.36
N GLY A 253 -2.01 1.48 -5.81
CA GLY A 253 -1.88 1.75 -4.39
C GLY A 253 -2.71 2.97 -4.01
N SER A 254 -3.48 2.88 -2.94
CA SER A 254 -4.61 3.79 -2.72
C SER A 254 -4.58 4.49 -1.38
N MET A 255 -5.38 5.55 -1.26
CA MET A 255 -5.63 6.25 -0.01
C MET A 255 -7.12 6.55 0.14
N SER A 256 -7.62 6.43 1.37
CA SER A 256 -9.00 6.71 1.72
C SER A 256 -9.11 7.46 3.03
N ILE A 257 -10.06 8.40 3.12
CA ILE A 257 -10.50 8.98 4.39
C ILE A 257 -11.54 8.05 4.99
N VAL A 258 -11.40 7.68 6.25
CA VAL A 258 -12.37 6.82 6.94
C VAL A 258 -13.61 7.65 7.29
N LYS A 259 -14.79 7.12 6.96
CA LYS A 259 -16.06 7.77 7.28
C LYS A 259 -16.28 7.81 8.80
N ASN A 260 -16.68 8.96 9.31
CA ASN A 260 -16.87 9.20 10.74
C ASN A 260 -15.60 8.98 11.60
N GLY A 261 -14.41 9.06 11.00
CA GLY A 261 -13.15 9.07 11.74
C GLY A 261 -13.10 10.23 12.73
N PRO A 262 -12.45 10.07 13.89
CA PRO A 262 -12.49 11.04 14.98
C PRO A 262 -11.90 12.42 14.61
N ASN A 263 -11.05 12.48 13.58
CA ASN A 263 -10.31 13.70 13.21
C ASN A 263 -10.45 14.02 11.71
N THR A 264 -11.68 14.05 11.19
CA THR A 264 -11.97 14.18 9.75
C THR A 264 -11.29 15.39 9.09
N GLU A 265 -11.25 16.56 9.73
CA GLU A 265 -10.61 17.75 9.12
C GLU A 265 -9.07 17.63 9.08
N ALA A 266 -8.46 17.03 10.08
CA ALA A 266 -7.03 16.71 10.05
C ALA A 266 -6.73 15.64 8.97
N ALA A 267 -7.63 14.65 8.80
CA ALA A 267 -7.55 13.65 7.76
C ALA A 267 -7.59 14.27 6.36
N LYS A 268 -8.50 15.21 6.08
CA LYS A 268 -8.54 15.94 4.80
C LYS A 268 -7.23 16.70 4.52
N LYS A 269 -6.67 17.38 5.52
CA LYS A 269 -5.39 18.09 5.38
C LYS A 269 -4.25 17.13 5.05
N PHE A 270 -4.15 16.00 5.74
CA PHE A 270 -3.16 14.97 5.44
C PHE A 270 -3.37 14.38 4.03
N TYR A 271 -4.61 14.10 3.65
CA TYR A 271 -4.98 13.57 2.35
C TYR A 271 -4.52 14.49 1.21
N GLU A 272 -4.81 15.78 1.31
CA GLU A 272 -4.38 16.78 0.33
C GLU A 272 -2.85 16.88 0.26
N TRP A 273 -2.18 16.96 1.40
CA TRP A 273 -0.72 17.01 1.46
C TRP A 273 -0.08 15.77 0.81
N ALA A 274 -0.61 14.59 1.09
CA ALA A 274 -0.09 13.34 0.54
C ALA A 274 -0.26 13.22 -0.99
N LEU A 275 -1.19 13.96 -1.60
CA LEU A 275 -1.40 14.00 -3.05
C LEU A 275 -0.58 15.10 -3.75
N THR A 276 0.05 16.02 -3.04
CA THR A 276 0.94 17.02 -3.63
C THR A 276 2.19 16.37 -4.22
N PRO A 277 2.88 17.04 -5.17
CA PRO A 277 4.19 16.56 -5.65
C PRO A 277 5.19 16.34 -4.51
N GLY A 278 5.24 17.28 -3.54
CA GLY A 278 6.11 17.16 -2.36
C GLY A 278 5.77 15.96 -1.47
N GLY A 279 4.48 15.73 -1.21
CA GLY A 279 4.02 14.59 -0.42
C GLY A 279 4.35 13.24 -1.07
N GLN A 280 4.21 13.15 -2.38
CA GLN A 280 4.49 11.91 -3.11
C GLN A 280 5.99 11.62 -3.31
N GLN A 281 6.85 12.64 -3.31
CA GLN A 281 8.30 12.44 -3.35
C GLN A 281 8.85 11.69 -2.14
N PHE A 282 8.13 11.66 -1.01
CA PHE A 282 8.57 10.92 0.18
C PHE A 282 8.63 9.40 -0.05
N GLY A 283 7.89 8.86 -1.01
CA GLY A 283 8.08 7.48 -1.45
C GLY A 283 9.52 7.26 -1.93
N LEU A 284 9.97 8.04 -2.90
CA LEU A 284 11.33 7.95 -3.43
C LEU A 284 12.40 8.26 -2.37
N ALA A 285 12.17 9.27 -1.53
CA ALA A 285 13.08 9.63 -0.44
C ALA A 285 13.24 8.48 0.58
N ALA A 286 12.20 7.65 0.75
CA ALA A 286 12.22 6.41 1.53
C ALA A 286 12.71 5.19 0.72
N LYS A 287 13.34 5.40 -0.44
CA LYS A 287 13.78 4.35 -1.37
C LYS A 287 12.65 3.43 -1.85
N GLN A 288 11.46 3.98 -2.03
CA GLN A 288 10.31 3.26 -2.58
C GLN A 288 10.12 3.66 -4.03
N PHE A 289 10.06 2.67 -4.93
CA PHE A 289 10.14 2.86 -6.38
C PHE A 289 8.83 2.62 -7.11
N GLN A 290 7.70 2.81 -6.43
CA GLN A 290 6.38 2.85 -7.04
C GLN A 290 6.26 4.09 -7.94
N LEU A 291 5.52 3.98 -9.05
CA LEU A 291 5.22 5.12 -9.90
C LEU A 291 4.20 6.03 -9.17
N PRO A 292 4.56 7.28 -8.81
CA PRO A 292 3.66 8.18 -8.11
C PRO A 292 2.47 8.59 -8.98
N SER A 293 1.32 8.88 -8.37
CA SER A 293 0.13 9.30 -9.11
C SER A 293 0.17 10.75 -9.56
N ASN A 294 0.89 11.64 -8.88
CA ASN A 294 1.00 13.03 -9.28
C ASN A 294 1.99 13.19 -10.44
N THR A 295 1.51 13.77 -11.54
CA THR A 295 2.26 13.88 -12.80
C THR A 295 3.47 14.81 -12.74
N GLN A 296 3.54 15.67 -11.70
CA GLN A 296 4.63 16.61 -11.49
C GLN A 296 5.80 16.01 -10.67
N VAL A 297 5.65 14.79 -10.16
CA VAL A 297 6.75 14.11 -9.45
C VAL A 297 7.77 13.60 -10.47
N PRO A 298 9.05 13.94 -10.34
CA PRO A 298 10.09 13.42 -11.22
C PRO A 298 10.16 11.89 -11.15
N LYS A 299 10.19 11.24 -12.32
CA LYS A 299 10.36 9.79 -12.43
C LYS A 299 11.80 9.40 -12.17
N ASP A 300 12.01 8.46 -11.27
CA ASP A 300 13.32 7.82 -11.09
C ASP A 300 13.48 6.70 -12.13
N PRO A 301 14.64 6.55 -12.80
CA PRO A 301 14.85 5.51 -13.81
C PRO A 301 14.76 4.07 -13.27
N ARG A 302 14.82 3.88 -11.96
CA ARG A 302 14.64 2.58 -11.30
C ARG A 302 13.17 2.19 -11.12
N MET A 303 12.24 3.13 -11.29
CA MET A 303 10.81 2.83 -11.30
C MET A 303 10.48 2.00 -12.54
N THR A 304 9.62 1.01 -12.38
CA THR A 304 9.16 0.21 -13.52
C THR A 304 8.27 1.06 -14.41
N ASP A 305 8.64 1.17 -15.70
CA ASP A 305 7.82 1.84 -16.72
C ASP A 305 6.70 0.90 -17.18
N PRO A 306 5.43 1.21 -16.90
CA PRO A 306 4.31 0.36 -17.29
C PRO A 306 4.18 0.14 -18.80
N SER A 307 4.72 1.05 -19.61
CA SER A 307 4.67 0.94 -21.09
C SER A 307 5.62 -0.13 -21.63
N LYS A 308 6.60 -0.58 -20.83
CA LYS A 308 7.62 -1.57 -21.22
C LYS A 308 7.30 -2.98 -20.76
N ILE A 309 6.17 -3.20 -20.11
CA ILE A 309 5.76 -4.49 -19.58
C ILE A 309 4.37 -4.88 -20.10
N LYS A 310 4.10 -6.19 -20.11
CA LYS A 310 2.80 -6.70 -20.54
C LYS A 310 1.80 -6.65 -19.38
N LEU A 311 1.19 -5.47 -19.17
CA LEU A 311 0.09 -5.34 -18.20
C LEU A 311 -1.20 -5.90 -18.81
N ILE A 312 -1.96 -6.65 -18.00
CA ILE A 312 -3.34 -7.01 -18.34
C ILE A 312 -4.26 -5.78 -18.16
N ASN A 313 -5.39 -5.78 -18.85
CA ASN A 313 -6.47 -4.84 -18.55
C ASN A 313 -7.20 -5.32 -17.28
N TYR A 314 -6.63 -4.98 -16.12
CA TYR A 314 -7.13 -5.46 -14.82
C TYR A 314 -8.52 -4.88 -14.52
N ASP A 315 -9.51 -5.75 -14.32
CA ASP A 315 -10.89 -5.38 -14.02
C ASP A 315 -11.06 -5.06 -12.52
N TYR A 316 -10.73 -3.82 -12.16
CA TYR A 316 -10.89 -3.34 -10.78
C TYR A 316 -12.36 -3.30 -10.33
N ALA A 317 -13.34 -3.19 -11.24
CA ALA A 317 -14.75 -3.18 -10.88
C ALA A 317 -15.17 -4.57 -10.37
N LYS A 318 -14.78 -5.63 -11.06
CA LYS A 318 -15.08 -7.00 -10.67
C LYS A 318 -14.26 -7.44 -9.45
N TYR A 319 -12.94 -7.34 -9.53
CA TYR A 319 -12.04 -7.88 -8.49
C TYR A 319 -11.89 -6.99 -7.26
N GLY A 320 -12.26 -5.70 -7.38
CA GLY A 320 -12.47 -4.80 -6.26
C GLY A 320 -13.81 -4.97 -5.53
N ALA A 321 -14.73 -5.82 -6.02
CA ALA A 321 -15.98 -6.09 -5.34
C ALA A 321 -15.81 -7.03 -4.14
N SER A 322 -16.45 -6.71 -3.02
CA SER A 322 -16.37 -7.48 -1.76
C SER A 322 -16.81 -8.93 -1.92
N ALA A 323 -17.84 -9.19 -2.72
CA ALA A 323 -18.36 -10.53 -2.94
C ALA A 323 -17.35 -11.39 -3.69
N GLU A 324 -16.72 -10.86 -4.76
CA GLU A 324 -15.74 -11.57 -5.58
C GLU A 324 -14.48 -11.89 -4.78
N ARG A 325 -13.98 -10.92 -3.99
CA ARG A 325 -12.83 -11.17 -3.12
C ARG A 325 -13.11 -12.30 -2.13
N ARG A 326 -14.24 -12.24 -1.41
CA ARG A 326 -14.57 -13.30 -0.44
C ARG A 326 -14.67 -14.67 -1.11
N ARG A 327 -15.29 -14.73 -2.28
CA ARG A 327 -15.46 -15.96 -3.06
C ARG A 327 -14.12 -16.58 -3.47
N LEU A 328 -13.23 -15.77 -4.06
CA LEU A 328 -11.91 -16.24 -4.51
C LEU A 328 -11.00 -16.63 -3.34
N ILE A 329 -11.03 -15.89 -2.23
CA ILE A 329 -10.25 -16.23 -1.03
C ILE A 329 -10.76 -17.53 -0.43
N ALA A 330 -12.08 -17.71 -0.26
CA ALA A 330 -12.64 -18.94 0.27
C ALA A 330 -12.34 -20.16 -0.61
N ARG A 331 -12.36 -20.00 -1.94
CA ARG A 331 -11.94 -21.02 -2.88
C ARG A 331 -10.45 -21.36 -2.71
N TRP A 332 -9.60 -20.36 -2.58
CA TRP A 332 -8.16 -20.54 -2.38
C TRP A 332 -7.87 -21.27 -1.05
N GLU A 333 -8.51 -20.89 0.04
CA GLU A 333 -8.36 -21.57 1.34
C GLU A 333 -8.75 -23.05 1.24
N LYS A 334 -9.90 -23.33 0.61
CA LYS A 334 -10.42 -24.68 0.46
C LYS A 334 -9.56 -25.55 -0.46
N GLU A 335 -9.20 -25.05 -1.63
CA GLU A 335 -8.64 -25.87 -2.72
C GLU A 335 -7.10 -25.82 -2.79
N VAL A 336 -6.46 -24.80 -2.21
CA VAL A 336 -5.01 -24.60 -2.29
C VAL A 336 -4.36 -24.67 -0.91
N GLN A 337 -4.74 -23.78 0.02
CA GLN A 337 -4.07 -23.70 1.33
C GLN A 337 -4.18 -24.98 2.13
N ASN A 338 -5.35 -25.63 2.13
CA ASN A 338 -5.64 -26.84 2.88
C ASN A 338 -5.34 -28.14 2.07
N ALA A 339 -4.80 -28.01 0.85
CA ALA A 339 -4.36 -29.16 0.07
C ALA A 339 -3.08 -29.79 0.67
N ALA A 340 -2.91 -31.09 0.49
CA ALA A 340 -1.63 -31.73 0.80
C ALA A 340 -0.52 -31.21 -0.12
N ARG A 341 0.67 -30.98 0.44
CA ARG A 341 1.88 -30.53 -0.30
C ARG A 341 2.62 -31.69 -0.94
#